data_71978e9ee069f00c3dadaaa946d9a874
#
_entry.id   71978e9ee069f00c3dadaaa946d9a874
#
_cell.length_a   1.000
_cell.length_b   1.000
_cell.length_c   1.000
_cell.angle_alpha   90.00
_cell.angle_beta   90.00
_cell.angle_gamma   90.00
#
_symmetry.space_group_name_H-M   'P 1'
#
loop_
_entity.id
_entity.type
_entity.pdbx_description
1 polymer ?
#
loop_
_entity_poly.entity_id
_entity_poly.type
_entity_poly.pdbx_seq_one_letter_code
_entity_poly.pdbx_strand_id
1 'polypeptide(L)'
;IVVDCENSDPYKLSATLRRLNSTYTEKITSIILFDDIHTASAWSSLEKFTSVSVEHILIERIKQNKSLVDIRLTARACQEYYENNVDSFIIVSSDSDYWGLISSLPKAQFLVMIEHNKCGPDMKAALANSGIFYCYLDDFYSGDSEELKTNALLQEMRDYMEKAVQL
;
A
#
# COMPACT_ATOMS: atom_id res chain seq x y z
N ILE A 1 2.54 -4.66 5.90
CA ILE A 1 1.60 -3.91 5.03
C ILE A 1 1.70 -4.46 3.62
N VAL A 2 0.59 -4.81 3.01
CA VAL A 2 0.50 -5.23 1.60
C VAL A 2 -0.32 -4.20 0.83
N VAL A 3 0.20 -3.72 -0.29
CA VAL A 3 -0.35 -2.58 -1.03
C VAL A 3 -0.69 -2.99 -2.46
N ASP A 4 -1.94 -2.81 -2.82
CA ASP A 4 -2.41 -2.88 -4.19
C ASP A 4 -2.19 -1.51 -4.87
N CYS A 5 -1.13 -1.41 -5.64
CA CYS A 5 -0.72 -0.14 -6.25
C CYS A 5 -1.67 0.34 -7.36
N GLU A 6 -2.43 -0.55 -7.97
CA GLU A 6 -3.41 -0.17 -9.00
C GLU A 6 -4.65 0.52 -8.41
N ASN A 7 -5.02 0.13 -7.19
CA ASN A 7 -6.24 0.59 -6.51
C ASN A 7 -5.96 1.46 -5.29
N SER A 8 -4.78 2.08 -5.24
CA SER A 8 -4.36 2.94 -4.14
C SER A 8 -3.56 4.14 -4.64
N ASP A 9 -3.51 5.18 -3.82
CA ASP A 9 -2.77 6.42 -4.11
C ASP A 9 -1.48 6.46 -3.28
N PRO A 10 -0.29 6.52 -3.91
CA PRO A 10 0.99 6.54 -3.19
C PRO A 10 1.16 7.77 -2.29
N TYR A 11 0.61 8.91 -2.66
CA TYR A 11 0.72 10.14 -1.88
C TYR A 11 -0.12 10.10 -0.61
N LYS A 12 -1.33 9.54 -0.70
CA LYS A 12 -2.19 9.33 0.47
C LYS A 12 -1.57 8.32 1.44
N LEU A 13 -1.01 7.24 0.93
CA LEU A 13 -0.31 6.27 1.76
C LEU A 13 0.93 6.89 2.41
N SER A 14 1.72 7.66 1.68
CA SER A 14 2.88 8.38 2.23
C SER A 14 2.48 9.33 3.35
N ALA A 15 1.40 10.09 3.18
CA ALA A 15 0.87 10.97 4.20
C ALA A 15 0.44 10.20 5.46
N THR A 16 -0.19 9.05 5.28
CA THR A 16 -0.60 8.17 6.38
C THR A 16 0.62 7.65 7.14
N LEU A 17 1.62 7.13 6.44
CA LEU A 17 2.84 6.59 7.05
C LEU A 17 3.63 7.64 7.83
N ARG A 18 3.67 8.88 7.36
CA ARG A 18 4.33 10.00 8.06
C ARG A 18 3.66 10.35 9.39
N ARG A 19 2.37 10.08 9.53
CA ARG A 19 1.62 10.34 10.76
C ARG A 19 1.73 9.23 11.79
N LEU A 20 2.26 8.06 11.40
CA LEU A 20 2.54 7.00 12.34
C LEU A 20 3.72 7.40 13.22
N ASN A 21 3.52 7.31 14.54
CA ASN A 21 4.63 7.51 15.48
C ASN A 21 5.59 6.31 15.46
N SER A 22 6.75 6.47 16.07
CA SER A 22 7.79 5.43 16.13
C SER A 22 7.29 4.11 16.74
N THR A 23 6.40 4.17 17.73
CA THR A 23 5.84 2.99 18.40
C THR A 23 5.06 2.10 17.42
N TYR A 24 4.31 2.70 16.49
CA TYR A 24 3.59 1.95 15.45
C TYR A 24 4.51 1.52 14.31
N THR A 25 5.42 2.38 13.90
CA THR A 25 6.37 2.10 12.82
C THR A 25 7.27 0.90 13.16
N GLU A 26 7.71 0.79 14.40
CA GLU A 26 8.54 -0.35 14.87
C GLU A 26 7.83 -1.70 14.84
N LYS A 27 6.49 -1.70 14.86
CA LYS A 27 5.69 -2.93 14.74
C LYS A 27 5.46 -3.40 13.31
N ILE A 28 5.74 -2.54 12.34
CA ILE A 28 5.61 -2.87 10.93
C ILE A 28 6.90 -3.53 10.46
N THR A 29 6.83 -4.81 10.10
CA THR A 29 8.02 -5.55 9.65
C THR A 29 8.45 -5.16 8.25
N SER A 30 7.48 -4.97 7.35
CA SER A 30 7.74 -4.56 5.97
C SER A 30 6.50 -3.98 5.29
N ILE A 31 6.75 -3.27 4.21
CA ILE A 31 5.73 -2.81 3.26
C ILE A 31 6.03 -3.48 1.93
N ILE A 32 5.07 -4.21 1.39
CA ILE A 32 5.19 -4.88 0.11
C ILE A 32 4.25 -4.22 -0.89
N LEU A 33 4.82 -3.65 -1.94
CA LEU A 33 4.10 -3.00 -3.02
C LEU A 33 3.91 -4.00 -4.17
N PHE A 34 2.66 -4.25 -4.53
CA PHE A 34 2.30 -5.05 -5.68
C PHE A 34 1.86 -4.12 -6.80
N ASP A 35 2.74 -3.92 -7.76
CA ASP A 35 2.62 -2.88 -8.76
C ASP A 35 2.61 -3.45 -10.17
N ASP A 36 1.93 -2.77 -11.05
CA ASP A 36 1.98 -3.01 -12.48
C ASP A 36 3.02 -2.08 -13.11
N ILE A 37 3.67 -2.52 -14.17
CA ILE A 37 4.66 -1.70 -14.87
C ILE A 37 4.12 -0.36 -15.36
N HIS A 38 2.79 -0.23 -15.50
CA HIS A 38 2.14 1.02 -15.90
C HIS A 38 2.06 2.06 -14.78
N THR A 39 2.21 1.65 -13.51
CA THR A 39 2.12 2.54 -12.34
C THR A 39 3.44 2.67 -11.58
N ALA A 40 4.46 1.90 -11.93
CA ALA A 40 5.71 1.76 -11.18
C ALA A 40 6.40 3.09 -10.82
N SER A 41 6.41 4.08 -11.72
CA SER A 41 7.08 5.36 -11.49
C SER A 41 6.48 6.16 -10.33
N ALA A 42 5.18 6.06 -10.10
CA ALA A 42 4.51 6.75 -9.00
C ALA A 42 4.84 6.12 -7.64
N TRP A 43 5.06 4.81 -7.59
CA TRP A 43 5.30 4.07 -6.36
C TRP A 43 6.77 3.99 -5.94
N SER A 44 7.71 4.15 -6.86
CA SER A 44 9.15 4.03 -6.60
C SER A 44 9.69 5.02 -5.58
N SER A 45 8.97 6.11 -5.33
CA SER A 45 9.37 7.13 -4.34
C SER A 45 8.90 6.85 -2.91
N LEU A 46 8.03 5.85 -2.70
CA LEU A 46 7.45 5.59 -1.37
C LEU A 46 8.49 5.31 -0.29
N GLU A 47 9.53 4.56 -0.62
CA GLU A 47 10.61 4.23 0.32
C GLU A 47 11.35 5.44 0.88
N LYS A 48 11.28 6.58 0.18
CA LYS A 48 11.87 7.85 0.65
C LYS A 48 11.08 8.49 1.80
N PHE A 49 9.84 8.07 1.99
CA PHE A 49 8.92 8.66 2.96
C PHE A 49 8.67 7.79 4.19
N THR A 50 9.34 6.66 4.30
CA THR A 50 9.20 5.77 5.44
C THR A 50 10.56 5.17 5.83
N SER A 51 10.72 4.90 7.12
CA SER A 51 11.86 4.14 7.65
C SER A 51 11.64 2.62 7.61
N VAL A 52 10.43 2.19 7.31
CA VAL A 52 10.09 0.77 7.18
C VAL A 52 10.65 0.22 5.88
N SER A 53 11.15 -1.00 5.91
CA SER A 53 11.64 -1.70 4.72
C SER A 53 10.52 -1.84 3.68
N VAL A 54 10.80 -1.45 2.43
CA VAL A 54 9.86 -1.51 1.31
C VAL A 54 10.37 -2.51 0.28
N GLU A 55 9.55 -3.48 -0.06
CA GLU A 55 9.75 -4.38 -1.19
C GLU A 55 8.80 -3.99 -2.32
N HIS A 56 9.33 -3.67 -3.48
CA HIS A 56 8.54 -3.26 -4.65
C HIS A 56 8.54 -4.37 -5.69
N ILE A 57 7.41 -5.03 -5.84
CA ILE A 57 7.22 -6.14 -6.77
C ILE A 57 6.52 -5.62 -8.01
N LEU A 58 7.22 -5.66 -9.15
CA LEU A 58 6.67 -5.32 -10.46
C LEU A 58 6.10 -6.58 -11.12
N ILE A 59 4.85 -6.54 -11.48
CA ILE A 59 4.10 -7.67 -12.02
C ILE A 59 3.81 -7.42 -13.49
N GLU A 60 4.34 -8.27 -14.35
CA GLU A 60 4.08 -8.22 -15.78
C GLU A 60 2.71 -8.83 -16.12
N ARG A 61 2.03 -8.19 -17.06
CA ARG A 61 0.79 -8.70 -17.62
C ARG A 61 1.10 -9.68 -18.78
N ILE A 62 0.46 -10.83 -18.75
CA ILE A 62 0.46 -11.76 -19.90
C ILE A 62 -0.57 -11.27 -20.94
N LYS A 63 -1.71 -10.76 -20.47
CA LYS A 63 -2.73 -10.10 -21.31
C LYS A 63 -2.84 -8.65 -20.92
N GLN A 64 -2.81 -7.73 -21.90
CA GLN A 64 -2.81 -6.29 -21.64
C GLN A 64 -4.01 -5.79 -20.79
N ASN A 65 -5.17 -6.40 -20.94
CA ASN A 65 -6.39 -6.01 -20.26
C ASN A 65 -6.64 -6.74 -18.93
N LYS A 66 -5.68 -7.57 -18.47
CA LYS A 66 -5.82 -8.33 -17.25
C LYS A 66 -4.62 -8.15 -16.33
N SER A 67 -4.84 -7.49 -15.22
CA SER A 67 -3.87 -7.40 -14.14
C SER A 67 -3.79 -8.72 -13.35
N LEU A 68 -2.62 -8.97 -12.76
CA LEU A 68 -2.37 -10.09 -11.86
C LEU A 68 -1.97 -9.62 -10.45
N VAL A 69 -2.15 -8.32 -10.16
CA VAL A 69 -1.75 -7.72 -8.88
C VAL A 69 -2.49 -8.35 -7.71
N ASP A 70 -3.80 -8.47 -7.80
CA ASP A 70 -4.66 -9.05 -6.75
C ASP A 70 -4.30 -10.51 -6.42
N ILE A 71 -4.04 -11.32 -7.44
CA ILE A 71 -3.63 -12.72 -7.28
C ILE A 71 -2.26 -12.81 -6.60
N ARG A 72 -1.31 -12.00 -7.02
CA ARG A 72 0.05 -12.00 -6.48
C ARG A 72 0.09 -11.49 -5.05
N LEU A 73 -0.66 -10.45 -4.73
CA LEU A 73 -0.79 -9.94 -3.37
C LEU A 73 -1.39 -11.00 -2.45
N THR A 74 -2.50 -11.61 -2.86
CA THR A 74 -3.18 -12.65 -2.09
C THR A 74 -2.26 -13.85 -1.83
N ALA A 75 -1.57 -14.33 -2.85
CA ALA A 75 -0.64 -15.46 -2.72
C ALA A 75 0.51 -15.13 -1.76
N ARG A 76 1.10 -13.93 -1.86
CA ARG A 76 2.18 -13.50 -0.98
C ARG A 76 1.73 -13.32 0.47
N ALA A 77 0.55 -12.77 0.71
CA ALA A 77 0.01 -12.63 2.06
C ALA A 77 -0.21 -14.00 2.71
N CYS A 78 -0.73 -14.98 1.98
CA CYS A 78 -0.84 -16.35 2.48
C CYS A 78 0.53 -16.97 2.77
N GLN A 79 1.51 -16.74 1.91
CA GLN A 79 2.89 -17.21 2.14
C GLN A 79 3.49 -16.59 3.40
N GLU A 80 3.34 -15.28 3.61
CA GLU A 80 3.82 -14.61 4.82
C GLU A 80 3.16 -15.17 6.08
N TYR A 81 1.87 -15.49 6.01
CA TYR A 81 1.16 -16.08 7.14
C TYR A 81 1.65 -17.49 7.48
N TYR A 82 1.76 -18.38 6.49
CA TYR A 82 2.09 -19.79 6.74
C TYR A 82 3.58 -20.06 6.89
N GLU A 83 4.43 -19.32 6.20
CA GLU A 83 5.89 -19.57 6.20
C GLU A 83 6.66 -18.65 7.14
N ASN A 84 6.23 -17.39 7.26
CA ASN A 84 6.95 -16.35 8.02
C ASN A 84 6.25 -15.96 9.33
N ASN A 85 5.19 -16.65 9.72
CA ASN A 85 4.44 -16.42 10.95
C ASN A 85 3.90 -14.98 11.10
N VAL A 86 3.60 -14.32 10.01
CA VAL A 86 2.92 -13.02 10.04
C VAL A 86 1.45 -13.24 10.34
N ASP A 87 0.95 -12.71 11.45
CA ASP A 87 -0.41 -12.91 11.92
C ASP A 87 -1.30 -11.67 11.76
N SER A 88 -0.71 -10.53 11.41
CA SER A 88 -1.40 -9.26 11.32
C SER A 88 -1.05 -8.54 10.02
N PHE A 89 -2.07 -8.14 9.28
CA PHE A 89 -1.93 -7.52 7.96
C PHE A 89 -2.65 -6.19 7.90
N ILE A 90 -2.01 -5.23 7.25
CA ILE A 90 -2.67 -4.02 6.77
C ILE A 90 -2.79 -4.16 5.25
N ILE A 91 -4.02 -4.24 4.76
CA ILE A 91 -4.30 -4.28 3.32
C ILE A 91 -4.62 -2.85 2.87
N VAL A 92 -3.84 -2.35 1.93
CA VAL A 92 -4.07 -1.03 1.32
C VAL A 92 -4.68 -1.26 -0.05
N SER A 93 -5.99 -1.28 -0.11
CA SER A 93 -6.79 -1.38 -1.33
C SER A 93 -8.25 -1.14 -1.02
N SER A 94 -8.97 -0.58 -1.98
CA SER A 94 -10.42 -0.43 -1.95
C SER A 94 -11.16 -1.50 -2.75
N ASP A 95 -10.44 -2.50 -3.26
CA ASP A 95 -11.00 -3.57 -4.08
C ASP A 95 -11.66 -4.64 -3.21
N SER A 96 -12.91 -4.97 -3.52
CA SER A 96 -13.69 -5.99 -2.83
C SER A 96 -13.15 -7.42 -2.99
N ASP A 97 -12.33 -7.66 -4.00
CA ASP A 97 -11.78 -9.00 -4.28
C ASP A 97 -10.86 -9.49 -3.14
N TYR A 98 -10.27 -8.58 -2.36
CA TYR A 98 -9.48 -8.95 -1.17
C TYR A 98 -10.31 -9.51 -0.01
N TRP A 99 -11.64 -9.47 -0.10
CA TRP A 99 -12.48 -10.20 0.84
C TRP A 99 -12.19 -11.71 0.83
N GLY A 100 -11.81 -12.25 -0.34
CA GLY A 100 -11.35 -13.64 -0.46
C GLY A 100 -10.11 -13.93 0.38
N LEU A 101 -9.14 -13.03 0.41
CA LEU A 101 -7.95 -13.16 1.27
C LEU A 101 -8.34 -13.13 2.75
N ILE A 102 -9.13 -12.15 3.16
CA ILE A 102 -9.55 -11.98 4.55
C ILE A 102 -10.28 -13.22 5.06
N SER A 103 -11.22 -13.73 4.28
CA SER A 103 -12.01 -14.93 4.64
C SER A 103 -11.18 -16.21 4.64
N SER A 104 -10.09 -16.27 3.87
CA SER A 104 -9.20 -17.43 3.82
C SER A 104 -8.26 -17.55 5.00
N LEU A 105 -8.04 -16.48 5.75
CA LEU A 105 -7.16 -16.43 6.91
C LEU A 105 -7.93 -16.00 8.18
N PRO A 106 -8.86 -16.83 8.68
CA PRO A 106 -9.77 -16.42 9.75
C PRO A 106 -9.09 -16.19 11.10
N LYS A 107 -7.88 -16.68 11.28
CA LYS A 107 -7.09 -16.47 12.51
C LYS A 107 -6.14 -15.27 12.42
N ALA A 108 -5.96 -14.70 11.23
CA ALA A 108 -5.17 -13.50 11.06
C ALA A 108 -5.96 -12.25 11.44
N GLN A 109 -5.25 -11.20 11.84
CA GLN A 109 -5.83 -9.89 12.10
C GLN A 109 -5.65 -9.00 10.88
N PHE A 110 -6.71 -8.29 10.53
CA PHE A 110 -6.70 -7.39 9.37
C PHE A 110 -7.12 -5.98 9.75
N LEU A 111 -6.39 -5.00 9.21
CA LEU A 111 -6.81 -3.62 9.05
C LEU A 111 -6.86 -3.32 7.55
N VAL A 112 -7.97 -2.81 7.06
CA VAL A 112 -8.12 -2.43 5.65
C VAL A 112 -8.10 -0.92 5.51
N MET A 113 -7.18 -0.41 4.71
CA MET A 113 -7.09 1.02 4.39
C MET A 113 -7.71 1.26 3.02
N ILE A 114 -8.81 1.99 2.99
CA ILE A 114 -9.60 2.27 1.80
C ILE A 114 -9.60 3.76 1.46
N GLU A 115 -10.03 4.08 0.25
CA GLU A 115 -10.25 5.45 -0.20
C GLU A 115 -11.74 5.68 -0.47
N HIS A 116 -12.26 6.84 -0.06
CA HIS A 116 -13.69 7.16 -0.15
C HIS A 116 -14.26 7.00 -1.57
N ASN A 117 -13.53 7.48 -2.56
CA ASN A 117 -14.00 7.50 -3.95
C ASN A 117 -13.75 6.20 -4.72
N LYS A 118 -12.96 5.28 -4.18
CA LYS A 118 -12.62 4.01 -4.82
C LYS A 118 -13.36 2.82 -4.22
N CYS A 119 -13.81 2.92 -2.99
CA CYS A 119 -14.49 1.84 -2.29
C CYS A 119 -15.99 1.87 -2.58
N GLY A 120 -16.50 0.79 -3.15
CA GLY A 120 -17.93 0.63 -3.41
C GLY A 120 -18.77 0.43 -2.14
N PRO A 121 -20.10 0.66 -2.22
CA PRO A 121 -20.99 0.55 -1.06
C PRO A 121 -21.05 -0.87 -0.48
N ASP A 122 -20.93 -1.90 -1.30
CA ASP A 122 -20.96 -3.30 -0.84
C ASP A 122 -19.75 -3.64 0.02
N MET A 123 -18.56 -3.17 -0.36
CA MET A 123 -17.34 -3.35 0.44
C MET A 123 -17.43 -2.60 1.75
N LYS A 124 -17.93 -1.36 1.74
CA LYS A 124 -18.14 -0.58 2.97
C LYS A 124 -19.11 -1.27 3.93
N ALA A 125 -20.20 -1.80 3.41
CA ALA A 125 -21.17 -2.55 4.19
C ALA A 125 -20.57 -3.85 4.77
N ALA A 126 -19.82 -4.60 3.97
CA ALA A 126 -19.14 -5.82 4.42
C ALA A 126 -18.15 -5.54 5.54
N LEU A 127 -17.32 -4.51 5.42
CA LEU A 127 -16.37 -4.09 6.46
C LEU A 127 -17.10 -3.67 7.74
N ALA A 128 -18.14 -2.85 7.62
CA ALA A 128 -18.91 -2.39 8.78
C ALA A 128 -19.59 -3.54 9.54
N ASN A 129 -20.08 -4.55 8.82
CA ASN A 129 -20.82 -5.68 9.41
C ASN A 129 -19.93 -6.82 9.91
N SER A 130 -18.68 -6.89 9.49
CA SER A 130 -17.77 -8.01 9.80
C SER A 130 -17.00 -7.88 11.11
N GLY A 131 -16.94 -6.68 11.68
CA GLY A 131 -16.06 -6.38 12.81
C GLY A 131 -14.58 -6.25 12.43
N ILE A 132 -14.24 -6.21 11.14
CA ILE A 132 -12.89 -5.96 10.66
C ILE A 132 -12.61 -4.47 10.75
N PHE A 133 -11.45 -4.12 11.31
CA PHE A 133 -11.02 -2.73 11.39
C PHE A 133 -10.71 -2.19 10.00
N TYR A 134 -11.21 -1.00 9.73
CA TYR A 134 -10.88 -0.27 8.51
C TYR A 134 -10.75 1.22 8.78
N CYS A 135 -10.01 1.91 7.94
CA CYS A 135 -9.88 3.36 7.98
C CYS A 135 -9.77 3.91 6.55
N TYR A 136 -9.98 5.22 6.42
CA TYR A 136 -9.84 5.92 5.15
C TYR A 136 -8.47 6.59 5.08
N LEU A 137 -7.72 6.30 4.02
CA LEU A 137 -6.47 7.01 3.73
C LEU A 137 -6.69 8.52 3.59
N ASP A 138 -7.85 8.91 3.07
CA ASP A 138 -8.24 10.32 2.91
C ASP A 138 -8.25 11.10 4.24
N ASP A 139 -8.55 10.45 5.35
CA ASP A 139 -8.62 11.10 6.67
C ASP A 139 -7.23 11.48 7.20
N PHE A 140 -6.18 10.83 6.73
CA PHE A 140 -4.79 11.15 7.06
C PHE A 140 -4.17 12.16 6.10
N TYR A 141 -4.85 12.43 5.01
CA TYR A 141 -4.42 13.32 3.96
C TYR A 141 -5.12 14.67 4.10
N SER A 142 -4.45 15.61 4.75
CA SER A 142 -4.97 16.98 4.96
C SER A 142 -4.28 18.02 4.09
N GLY A 143 -3.49 17.58 3.14
CA GLY A 143 -2.66 18.44 2.33
C GLY A 143 -3.08 18.47 0.87
N ASP A 144 -2.61 19.50 0.20
CA ASP A 144 -2.69 19.61 -1.24
C ASP A 144 -1.83 18.51 -1.87
N SER A 145 -2.42 17.70 -2.76
CA SER A 145 -1.68 16.68 -3.50
C SER A 145 -0.52 17.26 -4.30
N GLU A 146 -0.67 18.49 -4.75
CA GLU A 146 0.37 19.21 -5.48
C GLU A 146 1.58 19.55 -4.60
N GLU A 147 1.38 19.86 -3.32
CA GLU A 147 2.49 20.09 -2.39
C GLU A 147 3.30 18.80 -2.18
N LEU A 148 2.65 17.66 -1.99
CA LEU A 148 3.35 16.38 -1.84
C LEU A 148 4.09 15.97 -3.12
N LYS A 149 3.50 16.16 -4.29
CA LYS A 149 4.14 15.92 -5.58
C LYS A 149 5.34 16.84 -5.78
N THR A 150 5.19 18.11 -5.44
CA THR A 150 6.27 19.10 -5.52
C THR A 150 7.43 18.72 -4.60
N ASN A 151 7.14 18.33 -3.36
CA ASN A 151 8.16 17.92 -2.40
C ASN A 151 8.88 16.64 -2.84
N ALA A 152 8.15 15.67 -3.43
CA ALA A 152 8.74 14.47 -4.00
C ALA A 152 9.69 14.81 -5.15
N LEU A 153 9.26 15.67 -6.07
CA LEU A 153 10.08 16.11 -7.19
C LEU A 153 11.34 16.85 -6.71
N LEU A 154 11.20 17.76 -5.74
CA LEU A 154 12.34 18.47 -5.18
C LEU A 154 13.35 17.52 -4.51
N GLN A 155 12.87 16.48 -3.85
CA GLN A 155 13.75 15.48 -3.25
C GLN A 155 14.49 14.67 -4.33
N GLU A 156 13.82 14.25 -5.37
CA GLU A 156 14.46 13.58 -6.52
C GLU A 156 15.52 14.45 -7.18
N MET A 157 15.25 15.73 -7.35
CA MET A 157 16.23 16.67 -7.88
C MET A 157 17.47 16.81 -6.97
N ARG A 158 17.27 16.88 -5.65
CA ARG A 158 18.39 16.91 -4.69
C ARG A 158 19.25 15.66 -4.78
N ASP A 159 18.61 14.49 -4.76
CA ASP A 159 19.29 13.19 -4.86
C ASP A 159 20.10 13.08 -6.15
N TYR A 160 19.54 13.57 -7.25
CA TYR A 160 20.24 13.61 -8.54
C TYR A 160 21.47 14.53 -8.51
N MET A 161 21.31 15.72 -7.96
CA MET A 161 22.40 16.69 -7.84
C MET A 161 23.53 16.18 -6.94
N GLU A 162 23.19 15.55 -5.81
CA GLU A 162 24.19 14.96 -4.91
C GLU A 162 24.97 13.85 -5.60
N LYS A 163 24.32 12.98 -6.36
CA LYS A 163 24.99 11.95 -7.16
C LYS A 163 25.88 12.54 -8.25
N ALA A 164 25.47 13.63 -8.88
CA ALA A 164 26.26 14.30 -9.92
C ALA A 164 27.51 14.96 -9.36
N VAL A 165 27.47 15.47 -8.12
CA VAL A 165 28.64 16.10 -7.45
C VAL A 165 29.65 15.04 -6.97
N GLN A 166 29.23 13.81 -6.73
CA GLN A 166 30.12 12.70 -6.32
C GLN A 166 30.89 12.06 -7.48
N LEU A 167 30.59 12.41 -8.69
CA LEU A 167 31.29 12.00 -9.90
C LEU A 167 32.40 13.00 -10.26
#